data_11879b04fe74e2bb746a9a863257e7fc
#
_entry.id   11879b04fe74e2bb746a9a863257e7fc
#
_cell.length_a   1.000
_cell.length_b   1.000
_cell.length_c   1.000
_cell.angle_alpha   90.00
_cell.angle_beta   90.00
_cell.angle_gamma   90.00
#
_symmetry.space_group_name_H-M   'P 1'
#
loop_
_entity.id
_entity.type
_entity.pdbx_description
1 polymer ?
#
loop_
_entity_poly.entity_id
_entity_poly.type
_entity_poly.pdbx_seq_one_letter_code
_entity_poly.pdbx_strand_id
1 'polypeptide(L)'
;ATVTFDPVVYLEYLLGRVRALGGRVVRGLVETGGGLKGVLRGVREVLKGGRNEGEDDVFAVINCGGLSARHFLPSLEAEKLFPIKGQTVVVKGQAIDAYTYVSIPGVSDDEMLYVIPRSGDTTLLGGCKQVGNWDEKVDEGLNERIMSRVKGERLAEELLTGEDGGFEVMRQQVGFRPGRKGGPRVEVEREKIGGVWVVHSYGHGSGGFQASIGCAERVVELVEGLV
;
A
#
# COMPACT_ATOMS: atom_id res chain seq x y z
N ALA A 1 -7.69 22.13 -0.29
CA ALA A 1 -6.33 21.96 -0.83
C ALA A 1 -6.00 20.48 -0.82
N THR A 2 -5.44 19.95 -1.90
CA THR A 2 -4.97 18.56 -2.02
C THR A 2 -3.45 18.58 -1.85
N VAL A 3 -2.93 17.64 -1.08
CA VAL A 3 -1.50 17.43 -0.93
C VAL A 3 -1.13 16.13 -1.63
N THR A 4 -0.17 16.19 -2.52
CA THR A 4 0.45 15.01 -3.14
C THR A 4 1.83 14.78 -2.53
N PHE A 5 2.26 13.53 -2.44
CA PHE A 5 3.61 13.18 -2.01
C PHE A 5 4.10 11.97 -2.81
N ASP A 6 5.40 11.80 -2.87
CA ASP A 6 6.01 10.63 -3.49
C ASP A 6 6.16 9.51 -2.44
N PRO A 7 5.45 8.37 -2.60
CA PRO A 7 5.54 7.28 -1.64
C PRO A 7 6.94 6.69 -1.50
N VAL A 8 7.74 6.67 -2.58
CA VAL A 8 9.10 6.12 -2.53
C VAL A 8 9.98 6.98 -1.63
N VAL A 9 9.98 8.29 -1.86
CA VAL A 9 10.74 9.25 -1.05
C VAL A 9 10.28 9.22 0.41
N TYR A 10 8.97 9.13 0.64
CA TYR A 10 8.42 9.05 1.99
C TYR A 10 8.83 7.76 2.71
N LEU A 11 8.80 6.61 2.04
CA LEU A 11 9.23 5.35 2.63
C LEU A 11 10.73 5.32 2.92
N GLU A 12 11.56 5.91 2.07
CA GLU A 12 13.00 6.07 2.32
C GLU A 12 13.26 6.96 3.54
N TYR A 13 12.52 8.07 3.66
CA TYR A 13 12.58 8.93 4.84
C TYR A 13 12.22 8.16 6.12
N LEU A 14 11.11 7.42 6.12
CA LEU A 14 10.70 6.63 7.29
C LEU A 14 11.73 5.55 7.65
N LEU A 15 12.28 4.87 6.64
CA LEU A 15 13.35 3.89 6.83
C LEU A 15 14.59 4.50 7.47
N GLY A 16 14.98 5.70 7.01
CA GLY A 16 16.07 6.48 7.61
C GLY A 16 15.79 6.83 9.08
N ARG A 17 14.55 7.24 9.38
CA ARG A 17 14.14 7.54 10.77
C ARG A 17 14.18 6.31 11.68
N VAL A 18 13.68 5.16 11.21
CA VAL A 18 13.75 3.89 11.97
C VAL A 18 15.20 3.56 12.32
N ARG A 19 16.11 3.64 11.35
CA ARG A 19 17.54 3.36 11.57
C ARG A 19 18.19 4.36 12.53
N ALA A 20 17.91 5.64 12.39
CA ALA A 20 18.43 6.70 13.26
C ALA A 20 17.98 6.55 14.73
N LEU A 21 16.82 5.92 14.96
CA LEU A 21 16.32 5.59 16.28
C LEU A 21 16.82 4.23 16.82
N GLY A 22 17.78 3.60 16.15
CA GLY A 22 18.34 2.31 16.54
C GLY A 22 17.52 1.10 16.10
N GLY A 23 16.43 1.31 15.34
CA GLY A 23 15.63 0.22 14.79
C GLY A 23 16.37 -0.54 13.69
N ARG A 24 16.16 -1.85 13.64
CA ARG A 24 16.70 -2.72 12.58
C ARG A 24 15.67 -2.99 11.53
N VAL A 25 16.09 -3.01 10.28
CA VAL A 25 15.27 -3.45 9.15
C VAL A 25 15.91 -4.68 8.55
N VAL A 26 15.22 -5.80 8.62
CA VAL A 26 15.66 -7.09 8.11
C VAL A 26 14.75 -7.50 6.95
N ARG A 27 15.35 -7.83 5.81
CA ARG A 27 14.62 -8.42 4.70
C ARG A 27 14.69 -9.93 4.79
N GLY A 28 13.53 -10.58 4.87
CA GLY A 28 13.46 -12.03 4.95
C GLY A 28 12.14 -12.54 4.41
N LEU A 29 12.10 -13.82 4.07
CA LEU A 29 10.89 -14.53 3.71
C LEU A 29 10.37 -15.24 4.97
N VAL A 30 9.11 -15.01 5.29
CA VAL A 30 8.42 -15.68 6.40
C VAL A 30 7.34 -16.58 5.80
N GLU A 31 7.44 -17.88 6.09
CA GLU A 31 6.41 -18.83 5.68
C GLU A 31 5.10 -18.58 6.43
N THR A 32 3.99 -18.65 5.70
CA THR A 32 2.65 -18.39 6.25
C THR A 32 1.93 -19.68 6.70
N GLY A 33 2.51 -20.83 6.42
CA GLY A 33 2.00 -22.13 6.88
C GLY A 33 1.96 -22.22 8.41
N GLY A 34 0.89 -22.81 8.94
CA GLY A 34 0.67 -22.91 10.39
C GLY A 34 0.04 -21.67 11.04
N GLY A 35 -0.52 -20.77 10.24
CA GLY A 35 -1.24 -19.58 10.71
C GLY A 35 -0.33 -18.58 11.45
N LEU A 36 -0.93 -17.77 12.32
CA LEU A 36 -0.20 -16.77 13.10
C LEU A 36 0.94 -17.36 13.93
N LYS A 37 0.77 -18.53 14.52
CA LYS A 37 1.85 -19.21 15.28
C LYS A 37 3.04 -19.57 14.38
N GLY A 38 2.77 -20.03 13.15
CA GLY A 38 3.80 -20.32 12.15
C GLY A 38 4.57 -19.06 11.76
N VAL A 39 3.85 -17.98 11.45
CA VAL A 39 4.45 -16.68 11.12
C VAL A 39 5.32 -16.15 12.27
N LEU A 40 4.85 -16.19 13.52
CA LEU A 40 5.64 -15.73 14.67
C LEU A 40 6.93 -16.54 14.86
N ARG A 41 6.89 -17.85 14.60
CA ARG A 41 8.10 -18.70 14.60
C ARG A 41 9.05 -18.26 13.50
N GLY A 42 8.58 -18.11 12.26
CA GLY A 42 9.41 -17.67 11.15
C GLY A 42 10.00 -16.27 11.34
N VAL A 43 9.24 -15.33 11.92
CA VAL A 43 9.77 -14.01 12.30
C VAL A 43 10.92 -14.13 13.29
N ARG A 44 10.79 -14.97 14.33
CA ARG A 44 11.87 -15.22 15.30
C ARG A 44 13.12 -15.81 14.62
N GLU A 45 12.94 -16.75 13.71
CA GLU A 45 14.05 -17.36 12.96
C GLU A 45 14.78 -16.31 12.08
N VAL A 46 14.04 -15.46 11.37
CA VAL A 46 14.64 -14.37 10.58
C VAL A 46 15.39 -13.39 11.47
N LEU A 47 14.90 -13.10 12.68
CA LEU A 47 15.57 -12.20 13.62
C LEU A 47 16.83 -12.82 14.26
N LYS A 48 16.84 -14.15 14.48
CA LYS A 48 18.00 -14.88 15.06
C LYS A 48 19.22 -14.86 14.16
N GLY A 49 19.07 -14.79 12.85
CA GLY A 49 20.17 -14.76 11.88
C GLY A 49 21.21 -13.65 12.04
N GLY A 50 21.29 -13.00 13.21
CA GLY A 50 22.25 -11.94 13.54
C GLY A 50 22.32 -11.56 15.01
N ARG A 51 21.88 -12.42 15.94
CA ARG A 51 21.90 -12.15 17.39
C ARG A 51 22.54 -13.28 18.17
N ASN A 52 23.15 -12.93 19.32
CA ASN A 52 23.57 -13.87 20.32
C ASN A 52 22.39 -14.52 21.04
N GLU A 53 22.54 -15.76 21.49
CA GLU A 53 21.53 -16.45 22.31
C GLU A 53 21.27 -15.64 23.59
N GLY A 54 20.01 -15.23 23.83
CA GLY A 54 19.59 -14.52 25.05
C GLY A 54 18.91 -13.16 24.86
N GLU A 55 18.86 -12.60 23.63
CA GLU A 55 18.27 -11.28 23.36
C GLU A 55 16.80 -11.33 22.86
N ASP A 56 16.10 -12.45 22.97
CA ASP A 56 14.85 -12.72 22.23
C ASP A 56 13.57 -12.63 23.06
N ASP A 57 13.42 -11.64 23.92
CA ASP A 57 12.11 -11.34 24.50
C ASP A 57 11.33 -10.38 23.59
N VAL A 58 10.75 -10.94 22.51
CA VAL A 58 9.78 -10.21 21.70
C VAL A 58 8.49 -10.03 22.51
N PHE A 59 8.25 -8.82 22.97
CA PHE A 59 7.05 -8.47 23.74
C PHE A 59 5.79 -8.46 22.87
N ALA A 60 5.87 -7.82 21.69
CA ALA A 60 4.75 -7.70 20.76
C ALA A 60 5.21 -7.75 19.29
N VAL A 61 4.35 -8.25 18.42
CA VAL A 61 4.51 -8.21 16.97
C VAL A 61 3.37 -7.42 16.35
N ILE A 62 3.71 -6.45 15.51
CA ILE A 62 2.74 -5.66 14.76
C ILE A 62 2.57 -6.26 13.36
N ASN A 63 1.38 -6.79 13.08
CA ASN A 63 1.03 -7.33 11.77
C ASN A 63 0.57 -6.23 10.83
N CYS A 64 1.46 -5.80 9.93
CA CYS A 64 1.17 -4.86 8.84
C CYS A 64 1.15 -5.58 7.48
N GLY A 65 0.78 -6.85 7.43
CA GLY A 65 0.89 -7.72 6.25
C GLY A 65 -0.05 -7.40 5.09
N GLY A 66 -0.96 -6.42 5.22
CA GLY A 66 -1.87 -6.02 4.15
C GLY A 66 -2.69 -7.22 3.63
N LEU A 67 -2.76 -7.39 2.31
CA LEU A 67 -3.46 -8.53 1.69
C LEU A 67 -2.81 -9.89 2.01
N SER A 68 -1.50 -9.92 2.24
CA SER A 68 -0.80 -11.17 2.57
C SER A 68 -1.22 -11.75 3.91
N ALA A 69 -1.79 -10.93 4.80
CA ALA A 69 -2.30 -11.39 6.08
C ALA A 69 -3.38 -12.48 5.93
N ARG A 70 -4.11 -12.53 4.82
CA ARG A 70 -5.11 -13.57 4.52
C ARG A 70 -4.54 -14.99 4.54
N HIS A 71 -3.25 -15.16 4.32
CA HIS A 71 -2.62 -16.48 4.25
C HIS A 71 -2.31 -17.11 5.62
N PHE A 72 -2.39 -16.31 6.70
CA PHE A 72 -2.06 -16.78 8.04
C PHE A 72 -3.08 -16.36 9.12
N LEU A 73 -4.09 -15.59 8.76
CA LEU A 73 -5.22 -15.29 9.66
C LEU A 73 -6.25 -16.41 9.65
N PRO A 74 -7.08 -16.52 10.72
CA PRO A 74 -8.23 -17.41 10.71
C PRO A 74 -9.16 -17.14 9.51
N SER A 75 -9.79 -18.17 8.96
CA SER A 75 -10.59 -18.09 7.72
C SER A 75 -11.64 -16.99 7.75
N LEU A 76 -12.38 -16.84 8.85
CA LEU A 76 -13.41 -15.79 9.00
C LEU A 76 -12.83 -14.36 8.90
N GLU A 77 -11.59 -14.16 9.28
CA GLU A 77 -10.92 -12.86 9.16
C GLU A 77 -10.26 -12.71 7.78
N ALA A 78 -9.66 -13.78 7.26
CA ALA A 78 -9.05 -13.82 5.95
C ALA A 78 -10.05 -13.50 4.82
N GLU A 79 -11.29 -13.97 4.92
CA GLU A 79 -12.38 -13.73 3.97
C GLU A 79 -12.85 -12.26 3.94
N LYS A 80 -12.52 -11.47 4.96
CA LYS A 80 -12.79 -10.03 4.96
C LYS A 80 -11.82 -9.25 4.08
N LEU A 81 -10.64 -9.80 3.78
CA LEU A 81 -9.62 -9.15 2.98
C LEU A 81 -9.87 -9.33 1.49
N PHE A 82 -9.87 -8.23 0.77
CA PHE A 82 -10.06 -8.21 -0.68
C PHE A 82 -9.15 -7.17 -1.34
N PRO A 83 -8.71 -7.40 -2.59
CA PRO A 83 -7.96 -6.41 -3.34
C PRO A 83 -8.90 -5.32 -3.86
N ILE A 84 -8.35 -4.13 -4.02
CA ILE A 84 -8.93 -3.10 -4.86
C ILE A 84 -7.89 -2.81 -5.93
N LYS A 85 -8.05 -3.42 -7.11
CA LYS A 85 -7.11 -3.24 -8.22
C LYS A 85 -7.11 -1.78 -8.64
N GLY A 86 -5.93 -1.24 -8.81
CA GLY A 86 -5.68 0.05 -9.43
C GLY A 86 -4.70 -0.13 -10.57
N GLN A 87 -4.94 0.56 -11.68
CA GLN A 87 -4.04 0.60 -12.82
C GLN A 87 -3.68 2.03 -13.15
N THR A 88 -2.43 2.26 -13.54
CA THR A 88 -1.90 3.58 -13.81
C THR A 88 -0.89 3.55 -14.94
N VAL A 89 -0.79 4.68 -15.64
CA VAL A 89 0.25 4.95 -16.65
C VAL A 89 1.20 5.99 -16.07
N VAL A 90 2.50 5.73 -16.12
CA VAL A 90 3.53 6.70 -15.78
C VAL A 90 4.08 7.28 -17.06
N VAL A 91 4.00 8.59 -17.18
CA VAL A 91 4.49 9.34 -18.34
C VAL A 91 5.67 10.22 -17.95
N LYS A 92 6.49 10.57 -18.91
CA LYS A 92 7.62 11.49 -18.75
C LYS A 92 7.13 12.91 -18.57
N GLY A 93 7.87 13.70 -17.82
CA GLY A 93 7.56 15.06 -17.48
C GLY A 93 6.75 15.20 -16.20
N GLN A 94 6.88 16.33 -15.55
CA GLN A 94 6.18 16.65 -14.31
C GLN A 94 5.02 17.61 -14.60
N ALA A 95 3.79 17.15 -14.34
CA ALA A 95 2.61 18.00 -14.47
C ALA A 95 2.69 19.20 -13.51
N ILE A 96 2.20 20.35 -13.96
CA ILE A 96 2.17 21.58 -13.17
C ILE A 96 1.21 21.42 -11.98
N ASP A 97 0.06 20.79 -12.23
CA ASP A 97 -1.00 20.64 -11.25
C ASP A 97 -1.36 19.17 -11.01
N ALA A 98 -1.91 18.90 -9.82
CA ALA A 98 -2.48 17.59 -9.48
C ALA A 98 -4.01 17.64 -9.56
N TYR A 99 -4.58 16.67 -10.26
CA TYR A 99 -6.04 16.55 -10.45
C TYR A 99 -6.53 15.20 -9.93
N THR A 100 -7.73 15.18 -9.38
CA THR A 100 -8.43 13.94 -9.00
C THR A 100 -9.92 14.09 -9.19
N TYR A 101 -10.49 13.26 -10.05
CA TYR A 101 -11.92 13.14 -10.29
C TYR A 101 -12.37 11.74 -9.86
N VAL A 102 -13.24 11.66 -8.87
CA VAL A 102 -13.70 10.40 -8.27
C VAL A 102 -14.94 9.87 -8.97
N SER A 103 -15.70 10.75 -9.61
CA SER A 103 -16.88 10.43 -10.41
C SER A 103 -16.83 11.25 -11.69
N ILE A 104 -16.96 10.59 -12.82
CA ILE A 104 -16.91 11.20 -14.15
C ILE A 104 -18.21 10.84 -14.85
N PRO A 105 -19.02 11.81 -15.29
CA PRO A 105 -20.26 11.53 -15.97
C PRO A 105 -20.06 10.62 -17.20
N GLY A 106 -20.86 9.55 -17.31
CA GLY A 106 -20.79 8.59 -18.41
C GLY A 106 -19.61 7.60 -18.36
N VAL A 107 -18.88 7.56 -17.26
CA VAL A 107 -17.79 6.61 -17.02
C VAL A 107 -18.22 5.63 -15.92
N SER A 108 -17.73 4.40 -16.00
CA SER A 108 -17.99 3.37 -15.00
C SER A 108 -17.52 3.81 -13.60
N ASP A 109 -18.27 3.44 -12.55
CA ASP A 109 -17.97 3.80 -11.15
C ASP A 109 -16.64 3.18 -10.64
N ASP A 110 -16.13 2.19 -11.34
CA ASP A 110 -14.84 1.56 -11.04
C ASP A 110 -13.65 2.22 -11.78
N GLU A 111 -13.90 3.21 -12.62
CA GLU A 111 -12.88 4.05 -13.24
C GLU A 111 -12.85 5.45 -12.61
N MET A 112 -11.69 6.04 -12.57
CA MET A 112 -11.44 7.37 -12.03
C MET A 112 -10.39 8.09 -12.87
N LEU A 113 -10.31 9.40 -12.74
CA LEU A 113 -9.30 10.19 -13.43
C LEU A 113 -8.45 10.94 -12.41
N TYR A 114 -7.16 10.77 -12.49
CA TYR A 114 -6.21 11.59 -11.75
C TYR A 114 -4.91 11.80 -12.52
N VAL A 115 -4.33 12.95 -12.28
CA VAL A 115 -2.99 13.35 -12.71
C VAL A 115 -2.21 13.69 -11.46
N ILE A 116 -1.13 12.98 -11.19
CA ILE A 116 -0.33 13.17 -9.97
C ILE A 116 1.13 13.34 -10.37
N PRO A 117 1.68 14.56 -10.29
CA PRO A 117 3.10 14.79 -10.49
C PRO A 117 3.93 14.02 -9.46
N ARG A 118 5.06 13.49 -9.91
CA ARG A 118 6.00 12.69 -9.12
C ARG A 118 7.40 13.26 -9.19
N SER A 119 8.24 12.90 -8.24
CA SER A 119 9.67 13.15 -8.33
C SER A 119 10.29 12.42 -9.53
N GLY A 120 11.47 12.86 -9.98
CA GLY A 120 12.18 12.22 -11.08
C GLY A 120 11.59 12.51 -12.46
N ASP A 121 11.00 13.69 -12.67
CA ASP A 121 10.47 14.14 -13.94
C ASP A 121 9.43 13.16 -14.54
N THR A 122 8.49 12.71 -13.70
CA THR A 122 7.43 11.82 -14.11
C THR A 122 6.08 12.25 -13.57
N THR A 123 5.01 11.85 -14.26
CA THR A 123 3.63 12.03 -13.83
C THR A 123 2.88 10.72 -13.90
N LEU A 124 2.05 10.46 -12.89
CA LEU A 124 1.17 9.32 -12.81
C LEU A 124 -0.22 9.70 -13.32
N LEU A 125 -0.67 9.03 -14.37
CA LEU A 125 -2.03 9.13 -14.89
C LEU A 125 -2.83 7.90 -14.44
N GLY A 126 -4.04 8.11 -14.00
CA GLY A 126 -4.87 6.98 -13.56
C GLY A 126 -6.35 7.26 -13.69
N GLY A 127 -7.25 6.35 -13.43
CA GLY A 127 -6.96 4.97 -13.15
C GLY A 127 -8.22 4.17 -12.87
N CYS A 128 -8.15 3.16 -12.04
CA CYS A 128 -9.33 2.39 -11.67
C CYS A 128 -9.40 2.03 -10.18
N LYS A 129 -10.58 1.53 -9.77
CA LYS A 129 -10.90 1.08 -8.42
C LYS A 129 -11.77 -0.18 -8.52
N GLN A 130 -11.18 -1.27 -9.01
CA GLN A 130 -11.91 -2.52 -9.23
C GLN A 130 -11.87 -3.39 -7.98
N VAL A 131 -12.96 -3.42 -7.24
CA VAL A 131 -13.10 -4.16 -5.99
C VAL A 131 -13.18 -5.66 -6.25
N GLY A 132 -12.37 -6.45 -5.54
CA GLY A 132 -12.35 -7.91 -5.66
C GLY A 132 -11.59 -8.45 -6.88
N ASN A 133 -11.05 -7.61 -7.72
CA ASN A 133 -10.29 -8.04 -8.88
C ASN A 133 -8.83 -8.33 -8.51
N TRP A 134 -8.43 -9.61 -8.68
CA TRP A 134 -7.07 -10.13 -8.43
C TRP A 134 -6.21 -10.22 -9.69
N ASP A 135 -6.70 -9.77 -10.84
CA ASP A 135 -5.94 -9.83 -12.08
C ASP A 135 -4.74 -8.86 -12.04
N GLU A 136 -3.54 -9.42 -12.11
CA GLU A 136 -2.27 -8.67 -12.11
C GLU A 136 -1.90 -8.10 -13.49
N LYS A 137 -2.64 -8.50 -14.53
CA LYS A 137 -2.35 -8.07 -15.89
C LYS A 137 -2.80 -6.64 -16.12
N VAL A 138 -2.03 -5.94 -16.92
CA VAL A 138 -2.38 -4.63 -17.45
C VAL A 138 -3.51 -4.78 -18.47
N ASP A 139 -4.53 -3.94 -18.37
CA ASP A 139 -5.57 -3.74 -19.37
C ASP A 139 -5.16 -2.58 -20.28
N GLU A 140 -4.69 -2.89 -21.47
CA GLU A 140 -4.24 -1.88 -22.43
C GLU A 140 -5.38 -0.94 -22.85
N GLY A 141 -6.60 -1.44 -23.00
CA GLY A 141 -7.76 -0.62 -23.33
C GLY A 141 -8.08 0.38 -22.22
N LEU A 142 -7.86 0.03 -20.95
CA LEU A 142 -7.98 0.97 -19.83
C LEU A 142 -6.90 2.06 -19.90
N ASN A 143 -5.67 1.70 -20.24
CA ASN A 143 -4.59 2.69 -20.39
C ASN A 143 -4.90 3.70 -21.49
N GLU A 144 -5.40 3.24 -22.64
CA GLU A 144 -5.83 4.11 -23.72
C GLU A 144 -6.96 5.06 -23.25
N ARG A 145 -7.96 4.54 -22.51
CA ARG A 145 -9.03 5.37 -21.96
C ARG A 145 -8.53 6.39 -20.95
N ILE A 146 -7.59 6.01 -20.08
CA ILE A 146 -6.98 6.94 -19.10
C ILE A 146 -6.30 8.10 -19.84
N MET A 147 -5.41 7.80 -20.78
CA MET A 147 -4.66 8.83 -21.52
C MET A 147 -5.58 9.71 -22.37
N SER A 148 -6.57 9.09 -23.04
CA SER A 148 -7.55 9.81 -23.85
C SER A 148 -8.39 10.79 -23.01
N ARG A 149 -8.78 10.40 -21.80
CA ARG A 149 -9.52 11.27 -20.89
C ARG A 149 -8.67 12.44 -20.38
N VAL A 150 -7.43 12.18 -19.96
CA VAL A 150 -6.51 13.25 -19.53
C VAL A 150 -6.35 14.28 -20.66
N LYS A 151 -6.16 13.82 -21.91
CA LYS A 151 -6.06 14.68 -23.08
C LYS A 151 -7.39 15.40 -23.39
N GLY A 152 -8.50 14.68 -23.31
CA GLY A 152 -9.84 15.25 -23.59
C GLY A 152 -10.27 16.33 -22.61
N GLU A 153 -9.93 16.17 -21.33
CA GLU A 153 -10.17 17.16 -20.27
C GLU A 153 -9.10 18.27 -20.25
N ARG A 154 -8.15 18.23 -21.19
CA ARG A 154 -7.04 19.18 -21.32
C ARG A 154 -6.19 19.30 -20.05
N LEU A 155 -6.04 18.19 -19.34
CA LEU A 155 -5.18 18.12 -18.17
C LEU A 155 -3.76 17.75 -18.58
N ALA A 156 -2.78 18.43 -18.02
CA ALA A 156 -1.36 18.17 -18.28
C ALA A 156 -1.00 18.19 -19.78
N GLU A 157 -1.50 19.17 -20.54
CA GLU A 157 -1.19 19.35 -21.98
C GLU A 157 0.33 19.54 -22.21
N GLU A 158 1.04 20.08 -21.24
CA GLU A 158 2.50 20.24 -21.25
C GLU A 158 3.26 18.90 -21.34
N LEU A 159 2.61 17.79 -21.05
CA LEU A 159 3.19 16.44 -21.12
C LEU A 159 2.95 15.73 -22.46
N LEU A 160 2.26 16.36 -23.41
CA LEU A 160 2.02 15.81 -24.74
C LEU A 160 3.26 16.00 -25.63
N THR A 161 4.35 15.32 -25.27
CA THR A 161 5.69 15.45 -25.89
C THR A 161 6.07 14.29 -26.78
N GLY A 162 5.22 13.27 -26.90
CA GLY A 162 5.43 12.13 -27.79
C GLY A 162 5.46 12.54 -29.28
N GLU A 163 6.12 11.78 -30.12
CA GLU A 163 6.26 12.05 -31.57
C GLU A 163 4.90 12.11 -32.28
N ASP A 164 3.90 11.40 -31.77
CA ASP A 164 2.52 11.39 -32.25
C ASP A 164 1.63 12.50 -31.63
N GLY A 165 2.21 13.41 -30.85
CA GLY A 165 1.48 14.41 -30.06
C GLY A 165 0.71 13.83 -28.89
N GLY A 166 1.08 12.66 -28.41
CA GLY A 166 0.59 11.97 -27.22
C GLY A 166 1.54 12.09 -26.03
N PHE A 167 1.29 11.28 -25.00
CA PHE A 167 2.17 11.16 -23.84
C PHE A 167 3.35 10.23 -24.13
N GLU A 168 4.55 10.57 -23.68
CA GLU A 168 5.69 9.65 -23.68
C GLU A 168 5.53 8.66 -22.50
N VAL A 169 5.05 7.44 -22.80
CA VAL A 169 4.77 6.42 -21.77
C VAL A 169 6.06 5.77 -21.32
N MET A 170 6.36 5.88 -20.03
CA MET A 170 7.53 5.29 -19.38
C MET A 170 7.24 3.88 -18.87
N ARG A 171 6.07 3.67 -18.28
CA ARG A 171 5.61 2.35 -17.78
C ARG A 171 4.12 2.34 -17.52
N GLN A 172 3.58 1.14 -17.52
CA GLN A 172 2.23 0.82 -17.10
C GLN A 172 2.32 -0.08 -15.86
N GLN A 173 1.43 0.08 -14.91
CA GLN A 173 1.52 -0.68 -13.66
C GLN A 173 0.15 -0.98 -13.07
N VAL A 174 0.06 -2.16 -12.43
CA VAL A 174 -1.07 -2.60 -11.64
C VAL A 174 -0.64 -2.69 -10.17
N GLY A 175 -1.54 -2.32 -9.27
CA GLY A 175 -1.33 -2.46 -7.84
C GLY A 175 -2.64 -2.78 -7.13
N PHE A 176 -2.53 -3.41 -5.96
CA PHE A 176 -3.68 -3.79 -5.16
C PHE A 176 -3.70 -3.03 -3.84
N ARG A 177 -4.75 -2.25 -3.63
CA ARG A 177 -5.01 -1.63 -2.34
C ARG A 177 -5.63 -2.69 -1.43
N PRO A 178 -5.16 -2.84 -0.19
CA PRO A 178 -5.66 -3.86 0.73
C PRO A 178 -6.99 -3.44 1.37
N GLY A 179 -8.10 -3.82 0.74
CA GLY A 179 -9.44 -3.62 1.29
C GLY A 179 -9.78 -4.64 2.39
N ARG A 180 -10.65 -4.26 3.32
CA ARG A 180 -11.22 -5.14 4.34
C ARG A 180 -12.69 -4.79 4.61
N LYS A 181 -13.56 -5.79 4.66
CA LYS A 181 -14.96 -5.63 5.09
C LYS A 181 -14.99 -5.16 6.54
N GLY A 182 -15.72 -4.09 6.79
CA GLY A 182 -15.81 -3.47 8.13
C GLY A 182 -14.72 -2.44 8.43
N GLY A 183 -13.89 -2.08 7.44
CA GLY A 183 -12.81 -1.10 7.59
C GLY A 183 -11.48 -1.69 8.06
N PRO A 184 -10.46 -0.84 8.30
CA PRO A 184 -9.15 -1.29 8.76
C PRO A 184 -9.22 -1.98 10.12
N ARG A 185 -8.35 -2.94 10.33
CA ARG A 185 -8.15 -3.60 11.61
C ARG A 185 -6.95 -2.98 12.31
N VAL A 186 -7.19 -2.21 13.37
CA VAL A 186 -6.15 -1.63 14.25
C VAL A 186 -6.51 -2.02 15.68
N GLU A 187 -6.11 -3.22 16.10
CA GLU A 187 -6.48 -3.81 17.38
C GLU A 187 -5.47 -4.86 17.85
N VAL A 188 -5.45 -5.15 19.14
CA VAL A 188 -4.65 -6.22 19.73
C VAL A 188 -5.45 -7.53 19.76
N GLU A 189 -4.78 -8.67 19.58
CA GLU A 189 -5.39 -9.98 19.84
C GLU A 189 -5.78 -10.13 21.31
N ARG A 190 -6.88 -10.83 21.57
CA ARG A 190 -7.42 -11.00 22.93
C ARG A 190 -6.48 -11.72 23.86
N GLU A 191 -5.63 -12.60 23.31
CA GLU A 191 -4.71 -13.44 24.06
C GLU A 191 -3.34 -13.47 23.34
N LYS A 192 -2.29 -13.74 24.11
CA LYS A 192 -0.94 -13.95 23.56
C LYS A 192 -0.92 -15.17 22.65
N ILE A 193 -0.32 -15.05 21.49
CA ILE A 193 -0.11 -16.15 20.54
C ILE A 193 1.34 -16.60 20.63
N GLY A 194 1.58 -17.83 21.09
CA GLY A 194 2.94 -18.32 21.31
C GLY A 194 3.77 -17.49 22.30
N GLY A 195 3.08 -16.94 23.31
CA GLY A 195 3.70 -16.11 24.37
C GLY A 195 3.88 -14.63 23.99
N VAL A 196 3.51 -14.21 22.77
CA VAL A 196 3.73 -12.86 22.23
C VAL A 196 2.39 -12.16 22.00
N TRP A 197 2.29 -10.88 22.32
CA TRP A 197 1.18 -10.06 21.90
C TRP A 197 1.21 -9.81 20.39
N VAL A 198 0.05 -9.83 19.75
CA VAL A 198 -0.08 -9.50 18.32
C VAL A 198 -1.00 -8.30 18.19
N VAL A 199 -0.50 -7.25 17.60
CA VAL A 199 -1.28 -6.05 17.23
C VAL A 199 -1.43 -6.01 15.72
N HIS A 200 -2.63 -5.80 15.25
CA HIS A 200 -2.92 -5.73 13.81
C HIS A 200 -3.01 -4.28 13.34
N SER A 201 -2.49 -4.00 12.15
CA SER A 201 -2.64 -2.74 11.45
C SER A 201 -2.66 -2.99 9.95
N TYR A 202 -3.83 -3.36 9.40
CA TYR A 202 -4.00 -3.69 7.99
C TYR A 202 -5.42 -3.42 7.49
N GLY A 203 -5.62 -3.55 6.17
CA GLY A 203 -6.95 -3.43 5.55
C GLY A 203 -7.39 -1.99 5.29
N HIS A 204 -6.47 -1.05 5.13
CA HIS A 204 -6.70 0.38 5.01
C HIS A 204 -7.25 0.83 3.65
N GLY A 205 -7.36 -0.08 2.68
CA GLY A 205 -7.84 0.25 1.33
C GLY A 205 -7.02 1.35 0.67
N SER A 206 -7.69 2.38 0.17
CA SER A 206 -7.04 3.53 -0.48
C SER A 206 -6.44 4.54 0.51
N GLY A 207 -6.79 4.47 1.79
CA GLY A 207 -6.41 5.44 2.82
C GLY A 207 -5.12 5.12 3.59
N GLY A 208 -4.38 4.06 3.21
CA GLY A 208 -3.25 3.56 4.01
C GLY A 208 -2.17 4.60 4.29
N PHE A 209 -1.73 5.35 3.30
CA PHE A 209 -0.76 6.42 3.50
C PHE A 209 -1.35 7.60 4.29
N GLN A 210 -2.56 8.01 3.95
CA GLN A 210 -3.24 9.14 4.60
C GLN A 210 -3.45 8.90 6.10
N ALA A 211 -3.81 7.67 6.48
CA ALA A 211 -4.04 7.30 7.86
C ALA A 211 -2.78 6.77 8.60
N SER A 212 -1.62 6.72 7.93
CA SER A 212 -0.44 6.00 8.43
C SER A 212 0.03 6.48 9.81
N ILE A 213 0.09 7.79 10.04
CA ILE A 213 0.52 8.36 11.31
C ILE A 213 -0.48 8.05 12.42
N GLY A 214 -1.77 8.35 12.22
CA GLY A 214 -2.79 8.09 13.25
C GLY A 214 -2.94 6.60 13.56
N CYS A 215 -2.77 5.71 12.56
CA CYS A 215 -2.74 4.27 12.81
C CYS A 215 -1.49 3.85 13.61
N ALA A 216 -0.34 4.46 13.35
CA ALA A 216 0.89 4.19 14.11
C ALA A 216 0.74 4.66 15.56
N GLU A 217 0.22 5.86 15.80
CA GLU A 217 -0.09 6.36 17.14
C GLU A 217 -1.04 5.41 17.89
N ARG A 218 -2.11 4.96 17.22
CA ARG A 218 -3.03 4.00 17.81
C ARG A 218 -2.38 2.66 18.15
N VAL A 219 -1.48 2.17 17.31
CA VAL A 219 -0.71 0.95 17.59
C VAL A 219 0.18 1.13 18.81
N VAL A 220 0.85 2.28 18.95
CA VAL A 220 1.67 2.59 20.14
C VAL A 220 0.81 2.58 21.41
N GLU A 221 -0.33 3.28 21.43
CA GLU A 221 -1.28 3.27 22.56
C GLU A 221 -1.71 1.85 22.96
N LEU A 222 -2.01 1.01 21.94
CA LEU A 222 -2.39 -0.38 22.18
C LEU A 222 -1.27 -1.20 22.81
N VAL A 223 -0.02 -0.98 22.39
CA VAL A 223 1.16 -1.68 22.95
C VAL A 223 1.46 -1.20 24.36
N GLU A 224 1.39 0.12 24.62
CA GLU A 224 1.59 0.69 25.94
C GLU A 224 0.53 0.20 26.95
N GLY A 225 -0.71 0.00 26.51
CA GLY A 225 -1.78 -0.57 27.33
C GLY A 225 -1.62 -2.06 27.68
N LEU A 226 -0.58 -2.73 27.17
CA LEU A 226 -0.27 -4.14 27.47
C LEU A 226 0.81 -4.30 28.57
N VAL A 227 1.47 -3.21 28.93
CA VAL A 227 2.47 -3.13 30.01
C VAL A 227 1.78 -2.80 31.31
#